data_7200620c4700f89d690d3ffe0ef56719
#
_entry.id   7200620c4700f89d690d3ffe0ef56719
#
_cell.length_a   1.000
_cell.length_b   1.000
_cell.length_c   1.000
_cell.angle_alpha   90.00
_cell.angle_beta   90.00
_cell.angle_gamma   90.00
#
_symmetry.space_group_name_H-M   'P 1'
#
loop_
_entity.id
_entity.type
_entity.pdbx_description
1 polymer ?
#
loop_
_entity_poly.entity_id
_entity_poly.type
_entity_poly.pdbx_seq_one_letter_code
_entity_poly.pdbx_strand_id
1 'polypeptide(L)'
;MCDVFTVLVFALAVFSASLNAQEIEENTLIPKSHTSLAEGVLLGDLSTLDPLKKPGENFDLLDWSLTLPTDLNEDKKADTVYEKSLGKGFNLKPFFYTADDGGLVFACPNVGAKTSKNTKYARTELREMLRRGNVRIKTRGLTKNNWVFSNAHGSAKAKSGGVEGSLEGTLAINRVSTTGDKKKVGRVVIGQIHATDDEPIRLYYRKLPANSKGAIYFAHEINDGDDIWINMIGSRSHTLSDPDDGIALNEKFSYKISVEDEVLFVTIIREGKPNITKYYDMKDSGYSASNQYMYFKAGVYNQNNGGAEGDYVQATFYHIHNMHKGYKF
;
A
#
# COMPACT_ATOMS: atom_id res chain seq x y z
N MET A 1 -16.61 -76.43 14.99
CA MET A 1 -16.13 -75.68 13.83
C MET A 1 -16.52 -74.24 14.05
N CYS A 2 -15.58 -73.44 14.56
CA CYS A 2 -15.78 -72.01 14.83
C CYS A 2 -15.03 -71.25 13.77
N ASP A 3 -15.76 -70.48 12.98
CA ASP A 3 -15.16 -69.53 12.04
C ASP A 3 -15.00 -68.15 12.73
N VAL A 4 -13.77 -67.70 12.82
CA VAL A 4 -13.38 -66.38 13.36
C VAL A 4 -13.39 -65.38 12.23
N PHE A 5 -14.32 -64.41 12.24
CA PHE A 5 -14.30 -63.27 11.34
C PHE A 5 -13.36 -62.19 11.90
N THR A 6 -12.29 -61.98 11.16
CA THR A 6 -11.31 -60.89 11.44
C THR A 6 -11.84 -59.62 10.74
N VAL A 7 -12.26 -58.63 11.50
CA VAL A 7 -12.63 -57.29 11.02
C VAL A 7 -11.36 -56.46 10.88
N LEU A 8 -11.04 -56.09 9.67
CA LEU A 8 -9.90 -55.18 9.34
C LEU A 8 -10.43 -53.74 9.44
N VAL A 9 -10.02 -52.98 10.45
CA VAL A 9 -10.34 -51.56 10.58
C VAL A 9 -9.27 -50.78 9.76
N PHE A 10 -9.66 -50.20 8.66
CA PHE A 10 -8.84 -49.19 7.94
C PHE A 10 -8.97 -47.86 8.66
N ALA A 11 -7.92 -47.41 9.33
CA ALA A 11 -7.78 -46.05 9.81
C ALA A 11 -7.39 -45.14 8.64
N LEU A 12 -8.32 -44.31 8.17
CA LEU A 12 -8.00 -43.21 7.27
C LEU A 12 -7.32 -42.12 8.07
N ALA A 13 -6.02 -41.96 7.88
CA ALA A 13 -5.29 -40.80 8.35
C ALA A 13 -5.56 -39.64 7.38
N VAL A 14 -6.39 -38.70 7.82
CA VAL A 14 -6.59 -37.43 7.11
C VAL A 14 -5.37 -36.56 7.42
N PHE A 15 -4.44 -36.47 6.46
CA PHE A 15 -3.39 -35.46 6.49
C PHE A 15 -4.03 -34.11 6.16
N SER A 16 -4.28 -33.29 7.17
CA SER A 16 -4.54 -31.87 6.98
C SER A 16 -3.19 -31.19 6.68
N ALA A 17 -2.90 -30.97 5.42
CA ALA A 17 -1.81 -30.11 5.00
C ALA A 17 -2.18 -28.66 5.35
N SER A 18 -1.64 -28.16 6.47
CA SER A 18 -1.62 -26.74 6.75
C SER A 18 -0.64 -26.10 5.77
N LEU A 19 -1.15 -25.36 4.77
CA LEU A 19 -0.34 -24.46 3.95
C LEU A 19 0.26 -23.38 4.85
N ASN A 20 1.47 -23.60 5.31
CA ASN A 20 2.33 -22.54 5.81
C ASN A 20 2.82 -21.74 4.60
N ALA A 21 2.37 -20.48 4.48
CA ALA A 21 3.05 -19.52 3.62
C ALA A 21 4.52 -19.47 4.07
N GLN A 22 5.46 -19.89 3.22
CA GLN A 22 6.88 -19.89 3.51
C GLN A 22 7.34 -18.46 3.78
N GLU A 23 7.85 -18.22 5.00
CA GLU A 23 8.79 -17.13 5.24
C GLU A 23 10.07 -17.51 4.52
N ILE A 24 10.42 -16.77 3.48
CA ILE A 24 11.73 -16.94 2.81
C ILE A 24 12.76 -16.36 3.77
N GLU A 25 13.55 -17.24 4.40
CA GLU A 25 14.75 -16.84 5.11
C GLU A 25 15.76 -16.23 4.12
N GLU A 26 16.44 -15.21 4.61
CA GLU A 26 17.48 -14.43 3.97
C GLU A 26 18.56 -15.30 3.33
N ASN A 27 18.49 -15.59 2.03
CA ASN A 27 19.67 -15.95 1.23
C ASN A 27 19.34 -15.84 -0.25
N THR A 28 19.64 -14.69 -0.86
CA THR A 28 20.16 -14.62 -2.23
C THR A 28 20.51 -13.19 -2.63
N LEU A 29 21.81 -12.98 -2.89
CA LEU A 29 22.41 -11.94 -3.73
C LEU A 29 22.06 -10.49 -3.41
N ILE A 30 22.70 -9.96 -2.38
CA ILE A 30 22.79 -8.53 -2.10
C ILE A 30 23.65 -7.87 -3.20
N PRO A 31 23.15 -6.91 -3.99
CA PRO A 31 24.03 -5.93 -4.59
C PRO A 31 24.69 -5.15 -3.46
N LYS A 32 26.00 -5.25 -3.34
CA LYS A 32 26.80 -4.54 -2.34
C LYS A 32 26.71 -3.04 -2.60
N SER A 33 25.73 -2.35 -2.01
CA SER A 33 25.79 -0.91 -1.69
C SER A 33 24.39 -0.35 -1.49
N HIS A 34 23.84 -0.30 -0.30
CA HIS A 34 22.86 0.71 0.14
C HIS A 34 22.44 0.51 1.61
N THR A 35 23.32 -0.04 2.45
CA THR A 35 23.15 0.19 3.89
C THR A 35 23.82 1.54 4.19
N SER A 36 23.11 2.64 3.93
CA SER A 36 23.52 3.92 4.44
C SER A 36 23.34 3.88 5.96
N LEU A 37 24.44 3.92 6.71
CA LEU A 37 24.46 4.16 8.15
C LEU A 37 24.05 5.61 8.48
N ALA A 38 23.61 6.40 7.49
CA ALA A 38 23.14 7.75 7.70
C ALA A 38 21.87 7.71 8.58
N GLU A 39 21.85 8.53 9.60
CA GLU A 39 20.65 8.78 10.40
C GLU A 39 19.53 9.26 9.49
N GLY A 40 18.33 8.70 9.68
CA GLY A 40 17.18 9.02 8.88
C GLY A 40 16.75 10.46 9.08
N VAL A 41 16.48 11.15 7.96
CA VAL A 41 15.82 12.44 7.91
C VAL A 41 14.50 12.24 7.17
N LEU A 42 13.39 12.66 7.77
CA LEU A 42 12.07 12.54 7.15
C LEU A 42 12.03 13.21 5.78
N LEU A 43 11.33 12.60 4.84
CA LEU A 43 11.21 13.11 3.48
C LEU A 43 10.24 14.30 3.42
N GLY A 44 10.53 15.25 2.53
CA GLY A 44 9.74 16.46 2.30
C GLY A 44 10.03 17.59 3.28
N ASP A 45 9.68 18.80 2.88
CA ASP A 45 9.73 19.99 3.74
C ASP A 45 8.39 20.17 4.46
N LEU A 46 8.29 19.65 5.68
CA LEU A 46 7.05 19.69 6.47
C LEU A 46 6.74 21.09 7.01
N SER A 47 7.70 22.01 7.00
CA SER A 47 7.54 23.38 7.50
C SER A 47 6.68 24.27 6.56
N THR A 48 6.46 23.83 5.33
CA THR A 48 5.66 24.54 4.32
C THR A 48 4.16 24.27 4.42
N LEU A 49 3.76 23.30 5.25
CA LEU A 49 2.36 22.92 5.41
C LEU A 49 1.60 23.98 6.23
N ASP A 50 0.45 24.38 5.72
CA ASP A 50 -0.39 25.43 6.30
C ASP A 50 -1.78 24.85 6.64
N PRO A 51 -2.20 24.85 7.92
CA PRO A 51 -3.49 24.31 8.34
C PRO A 51 -4.69 25.09 7.79
N LEU A 52 -4.50 26.32 7.32
CA LEU A 52 -5.57 27.14 6.74
C LEU A 52 -5.78 26.86 5.25
N LYS A 53 -4.85 26.18 4.60
CA LYS A 53 -4.95 25.79 3.20
C LYS A 53 -5.76 24.52 3.01
N LYS A 54 -6.41 24.41 1.85
CA LYS A 54 -7.08 23.17 1.44
C LYS A 54 -6.05 22.11 1.00
N PRO A 55 -6.42 20.81 0.97
CA PRO A 55 -5.51 19.73 0.57
C PRO A 55 -4.70 20.02 -0.70
N GLY A 56 -5.34 20.44 -1.80
CA GLY A 56 -4.66 20.72 -3.07
C GLY A 56 -3.83 22.01 -3.12
N GLU A 57 -3.80 22.80 -2.03
CA GLU A 57 -2.94 23.98 -1.88
C GLU A 57 -1.68 23.66 -1.06
N ASN A 58 -1.69 22.57 -0.27
CA ASN A 58 -0.55 22.04 0.47
C ASN A 58 0.19 20.94 -0.32
N PHE A 59 -0.52 20.20 -1.18
CA PHE A 59 -0.01 19.05 -1.92
C PHE A 59 -0.32 19.20 -3.41
N ASP A 60 0.62 18.81 -4.30
CA ASP A 60 0.28 18.68 -5.73
C ASP A 60 -0.60 17.45 -5.95
N LEU A 61 -1.89 17.66 -5.97
CA LEU A 61 -2.90 16.62 -6.15
C LEU A 61 -3.38 16.47 -7.60
N LEU A 62 -2.78 17.17 -8.55
CA LEU A 62 -3.10 16.99 -9.98
C LEU A 62 -2.61 15.65 -10.54
N ASP A 63 -1.64 15.01 -9.89
CA ASP A 63 -1.19 13.66 -10.24
C ASP A 63 -2.04 12.54 -9.62
N TRP A 64 -3.20 12.89 -9.02
CA TRP A 64 -3.95 11.92 -8.23
C TRP A 64 -5.45 11.97 -8.49
N SER A 65 -6.09 10.80 -8.43
CA SER A 65 -7.52 10.66 -8.15
C SER A 65 -7.69 10.01 -6.77
N LEU A 66 -8.78 10.33 -6.08
CA LEU A 66 -9.08 9.82 -4.73
C LEU A 66 -10.27 8.89 -4.78
N THR A 67 -10.14 7.69 -4.21
CA THR A 67 -11.26 6.82 -3.88
C THR A 67 -11.70 7.08 -2.45
N LEU A 68 -13.00 7.30 -2.24
CA LEU A 68 -13.63 7.51 -0.94
C LEU A 68 -14.43 6.27 -0.51
N PRO A 69 -14.64 6.04 0.80
CA PRO A 69 -15.45 4.92 1.30
C PRO A 69 -16.96 5.23 1.27
N THR A 70 -17.39 6.20 0.48
CA THR A 70 -18.77 6.69 0.33
C THR A 70 -19.36 6.27 -1.02
N ASP A 71 -20.69 6.29 -1.11
CA ASP A 71 -21.49 6.05 -2.32
C ASP A 71 -22.60 7.10 -2.37
N LEU A 72 -22.19 8.36 -2.61
CA LEU A 72 -23.09 9.52 -2.56
C LEU A 72 -24.01 9.59 -3.78
N ASN A 73 -23.62 8.94 -4.89
CA ASN A 73 -24.41 8.86 -6.12
C ASN A 73 -25.27 7.59 -6.22
N GLU A 74 -25.23 6.72 -5.20
CA GLU A 74 -26.03 5.49 -5.08
C GLU A 74 -25.83 4.47 -6.22
N ASP A 75 -24.63 4.46 -6.84
CA ASP A 75 -24.29 3.52 -7.92
C ASP A 75 -23.75 2.17 -7.41
N LYS A 76 -23.73 1.97 -6.08
CA LYS A 76 -23.21 0.80 -5.34
C LYS A 76 -21.70 0.63 -5.46
N LYS A 77 -20.99 1.72 -5.71
CA LYS A 77 -19.53 1.75 -5.76
C LYS A 77 -18.98 2.91 -4.92
N ALA A 78 -17.73 2.78 -4.57
CA ALA A 78 -16.99 3.84 -3.91
C ALA A 78 -16.85 5.06 -4.82
N ASP A 79 -17.12 6.24 -4.27
CA ASP A 79 -16.98 7.51 -5.00
C ASP A 79 -15.52 7.75 -5.41
N THR A 80 -15.35 8.35 -6.59
CA THR A 80 -14.04 8.77 -7.09
C THR A 80 -14.01 10.27 -7.35
N VAL A 81 -13.04 10.95 -6.75
CA VAL A 81 -12.75 12.37 -6.98
C VAL A 81 -11.53 12.47 -7.90
N TYR A 82 -11.69 13.18 -9.02
CA TYR A 82 -10.64 13.28 -10.03
C TYR A 82 -9.73 14.49 -9.82
N GLU A 83 -8.59 14.48 -10.50
CA GLU A 83 -7.43 15.34 -10.40
C GLU A 83 -7.77 16.83 -10.28
N LYS A 84 -8.62 17.35 -11.18
CA LYS A 84 -8.99 18.77 -11.19
C LYS A 84 -9.78 19.22 -9.96
N SER A 85 -10.62 18.33 -9.40
CA SER A 85 -11.35 18.63 -8.18
C SER A 85 -10.43 18.60 -6.97
N LEU A 86 -9.51 17.66 -6.91
CA LEU A 86 -8.47 17.58 -5.87
C LEU A 86 -7.58 18.82 -5.91
N GLY A 87 -7.03 19.19 -7.07
CA GLY A 87 -6.20 20.39 -7.25
C GLY A 87 -6.91 21.71 -6.98
N LYS A 88 -8.26 21.73 -7.03
CA LYS A 88 -9.09 22.89 -6.63
C LYS A 88 -9.45 22.92 -5.14
N GLY A 89 -8.87 22.02 -4.35
CA GLY A 89 -9.02 22.00 -2.91
C GLY A 89 -10.26 21.24 -2.43
N PHE A 90 -10.62 20.14 -3.11
CA PHE A 90 -11.60 19.19 -2.58
C PHE A 90 -11.22 18.76 -1.17
N ASN A 91 -12.18 18.74 -0.27
CA ASN A 91 -12.08 18.16 1.06
C ASN A 91 -13.43 17.58 1.48
N LEU A 92 -13.41 16.53 2.31
CA LEU A 92 -14.61 15.89 2.84
C LEU A 92 -14.31 15.28 4.22
N LYS A 93 -14.67 15.99 5.28
CA LYS A 93 -14.62 15.41 6.64
C LYS A 93 -15.68 14.32 6.78
N PRO A 94 -15.38 13.20 7.48
CA PRO A 94 -14.13 12.93 8.21
C PRO A 94 -13.06 12.21 7.39
N PHE A 95 -13.23 12.02 6.06
CA PHE A 95 -12.44 11.08 5.26
C PHE A 95 -11.18 11.67 4.65
N PHE A 96 -11.24 12.91 4.16
CA PHE A 96 -10.14 13.55 3.41
C PHE A 96 -10.15 15.06 3.63
N TYR A 97 -9.19 15.60 4.38
CA TYR A 97 -9.13 17.02 4.73
C TYR A 97 -7.77 17.43 5.28
N THR A 98 -7.52 18.75 5.37
CA THR A 98 -6.29 19.30 6.02
C THR A 98 -6.45 19.25 7.53
N ALA A 99 -5.45 18.67 8.21
CA ALA A 99 -5.34 18.63 9.68
C ALA A 99 -4.93 19.99 10.26
N ASP A 100 -5.04 20.14 11.59
CA ASP A 100 -4.68 21.37 12.30
C ASP A 100 -3.16 21.69 12.28
N ASP A 101 -2.33 20.74 11.84
CA ASP A 101 -0.90 20.90 11.59
C ASP A 101 -0.53 20.98 10.09
N GLY A 102 -1.53 21.16 9.22
CA GLY A 102 -1.35 21.28 7.78
C GLY A 102 -1.23 19.94 7.03
N GLY A 103 -1.11 18.82 7.73
CA GLY A 103 -1.05 17.49 7.13
C GLY A 103 -2.35 17.09 6.45
N LEU A 104 -2.28 16.12 5.56
CA LEU A 104 -3.41 15.60 4.79
C LEU A 104 -3.96 14.34 5.46
N VAL A 105 -5.16 14.43 6.02
CA VAL A 105 -5.84 13.31 6.68
C VAL A 105 -6.50 12.39 5.66
N PHE A 106 -6.27 11.09 5.85
CA PHE A 106 -7.03 10.00 5.23
C PHE A 106 -7.65 9.17 6.34
N ALA A 107 -8.97 9.03 6.35
CA ALA A 107 -9.67 8.16 7.29
C ALA A 107 -10.64 7.23 6.54
N CYS A 108 -10.71 5.96 6.97
CA CYS A 108 -11.54 4.96 6.32
C CYS A 108 -12.19 4.03 7.36
N PRO A 109 -13.53 3.93 7.40
CA PRO A 109 -14.23 3.02 8.30
C PRO A 109 -13.95 1.55 7.93
N ASN A 110 -14.21 0.63 8.87
CA ASN A 110 -14.14 -0.80 8.58
C ASN A 110 -15.20 -1.23 7.56
N VAL A 111 -16.35 -0.59 7.59
CA VAL A 111 -17.45 -0.84 6.66
C VAL A 111 -17.72 0.43 5.85
N GLY A 112 -17.55 0.36 4.53
CA GLY A 112 -17.77 1.47 3.60
C GLY A 112 -17.95 0.97 2.18
N ALA A 113 -18.29 1.88 1.27
CA ALA A 113 -18.42 1.58 -0.15
C ALA A 113 -17.10 1.05 -0.72
N LYS A 114 -17.19 0.16 -1.69
CA LYS A 114 -16.06 -0.54 -2.32
C LYS A 114 -16.03 -0.30 -3.81
N THR A 115 -14.83 -0.30 -4.40
CA THR A 115 -14.64 -0.02 -5.84
C THR A 115 -15.30 -1.04 -6.77
N SER A 116 -15.56 -2.25 -6.29
CA SER A 116 -16.26 -3.30 -7.03
C SER A 116 -16.86 -4.34 -6.08
N LYS A 117 -17.73 -5.21 -6.60
CA LYS A 117 -18.28 -6.35 -5.85
C LYS A 117 -17.21 -7.35 -5.38
N ASN A 118 -16.09 -7.42 -6.08
CA ASN A 118 -14.98 -8.34 -5.75
C ASN A 118 -14.00 -7.72 -4.74
N THR A 119 -14.03 -6.40 -4.52
CA THR A 119 -13.18 -5.72 -3.53
C THR A 119 -13.67 -6.06 -2.12
N LYS A 120 -12.75 -6.53 -1.25
CA LYS A 120 -13.06 -6.98 0.11
C LYS A 120 -13.14 -5.83 1.11
N TYR A 121 -12.39 -4.76 0.90
CA TYR A 121 -12.14 -3.70 1.89
C TYR A 121 -12.42 -2.31 1.33
N ALA A 122 -12.83 -1.39 2.21
CA ALA A 122 -13.00 0.02 1.90
C ALA A 122 -11.66 0.77 1.94
N ARG A 123 -11.59 1.95 1.31
CA ARG A 123 -10.39 2.77 1.26
C ARG A 123 -10.69 4.25 1.17
N THR A 124 -9.80 5.06 1.71
CA THR A 124 -9.60 6.46 1.35
C THR A 124 -8.19 6.55 0.81
N GLU A 125 -8.04 6.50 -0.50
CA GLU A 125 -6.75 6.23 -1.12
C GLU A 125 -6.60 6.94 -2.45
N LEU A 126 -5.46 7.60 -2.62
CA LEU A 126 -5.04 8.20 -3.89
C LEU A 126 -4.61 7.12 -4.87
N ARG A 127 -4.90 7.34 -6.15
CA ARG A 127 -4.41 6.60 -7.30
C ARG A 127 -3.70 7.58 -8.24
N GLU A 128 -2.50 7.25 -8.63
CA GLU A 128 -1.69 8.06 -9.52
C GLU A 128 -2.33 8.28 -10.89
N MET A 129 -2.23 9.51 -11.38
CA MET A 129 -2.85 10.01 -12.60
C MET A 129 -1.87 10.88 -13.39
N LEU A 130 -0.88 10.28 -14.05
CA LEU A 130 0.15 11.01 -14.82
C LEU A 130 -0.42 11.90 -15.93
N ARG A 131 -1.69 11.73 -16.27
CA ARG A 131 -2.41 12.58 -17.24
C ARG A 131 -2.75 13.98 -16.72
N ARG A 132 -2.64 14.25 -15.41
CA ARG A 132 -2.86 15.56 -14.76
C ARG A 132 -4.14 16.26 -15.22
N GLY A 133 -5.27 15.54 -15.23
CA GLY A 133 -6.57 16.07 -15.64
C GLY A 133 -6.78 16.22 -17.15
N ASN A 134 -5.90 15.69 -17.98
CA ASN A 134 -6.14 15.58 -19.42
C ASN A 134 -7.07 14.40 -19.73
N VAL A 135 -8.37 14.67 -19.77
CA VAL A 135 -9.41 13.66 -19.98
C VAL A 135 -9.36 12.94 -21.34
N ARG A 136 -8.55 13.43 -22.30
CA ARG A 136 -8.32 12.73 -23.57
C ARG A 136 -7.47 11.48 -23.40
N ILE A 137 -6.70 11.40 -22.31
CA ILE A 137 -5.88 10.24 -21.95
C ILE A 137 -6.71 9.32 -21.06
N LYS A 138 -6.89 8.06 -21.49
CA LYS A 138 -7.60 7.04 -20.70
C LYS A 138 -6.82 6.71 -19.43
N THR A 139 -7.55 6.43 -18.34
CA THR A 139 -6.96 6.10 -17.04
C THR A 139 -6.46 4.67 -16.92
N ARG A 140 -7.00 3.76 -17.71
CA ARG A 140 -6.65 2.33 -17.72
C ARG A 140 -5.91 1.96 -18.99
N GLY A 141 -5.10 0.92 -18.90
CA GLY A 141 -4.32 0.38 -20.02
C GLY A 141 -2.96 1.07 -20.22
N LEU A 142 -2.25 0.63 -21.24
CA LEU A 142 -0.99 1.24 -21.70
C LEU A 142 -1.27 2.59 -22.33
N THR A 143 -1.24 3.63 -21.52
CA THR A 143 -1.49 5.04 -21.91
C THR A 143 -0.51 5.96 -21.19
N LYS A 144 -0.47 7.22 -21.59
CA LYS A 144 0.33 8.27 -20.93
C LYS A 144 -0.09 8.54 -19.46
N ASN A 145 -1.11 7.85 -18.95
CA ASN A 145 -1.55 7.95 -17.54
C ASN A 145 -0.86 6.95 -16.61
N ASN A 146 -0.22 5.94 -17.14
CA ASN A 146 0.35 4.83 -16.37
C ASN A 146 1.81 4.60 -16.81
N TRP A 147 2.58 3.92 -16.00
CA TRP A 147 3.99 3.64 -16.28
C TRP A 147 4.25 2.14 -16.47
N VAL A 148 5.44 1.77 -16.87
CA VAL A 148 5.85 0.38 -17.13
C VAL A 148 7.25 0.11 -16.57
N PHE A 149 7.63 -1.15 -16.45
CA PHE A 149 8.97 -1.56 -16.07
C PHE A 149 9.99 -1.34 -17.19
N SER A 150 11.28 -1.27 -16.84
CA SER A 150 12.38 -1.02 -17.77
C SER A 150 12.52 -2.07 -18.86
N ASN A 151 12.22 -3.35 -18.57
CA ASN A 151 12.25 -4.46 -19.52
C ASN A 151 10.95 -4.62 -20.32
N ALA A 152 9.92 -3.80 -20.09
CA ALA A 152 8.74 -3.80 -20.92
C ALA A 152 9.09 -3.54 -22.40
N HIS A 153 8.35 -4.15 -23.32
CA HIS A 153 8.57 -4.00 -24.75
C HIS A 153 8.62 -2.52 -25.18
N GLY A 154 9.47 -2.18 -26.14
CA GLY A 154 9.66 -0.80 -26.60
C GLY A 154 8.37 -0.05 -26.98
N SER A 155 7.39 -0.77 -27.58
CA SER A 155 6.07 -0.20 -27.90
C SER A 155 5.23 0.11 -26.65
N ALA A 156 5.38 -0.63 -25.56
CA ALA A 156 4.71 -0.35 -24.28
C ALA A 156 5.35 0.89 -23.63
N LYS A 157 6.68 0.98 -23.59
CA LYS A 157 7.42 2.17 -23.11
C LYS A 157 7.04 3.43 -23.90
N ALA A 158 6.90 3.34 -25.21
CA ALA A 158 6.50 4.48 -26.06
C ALA A 158 5.07 4.97 -25.76
N LYS A 159 4.16 4.08 -25.36
CA LYS A 159 2.75 4.42 -24.99
C LYS A 159 2.60 4.90 -23.55
N SER A 160 3.48 4.48 -22.64
CA SER A 160 3.40 4.79 -21.21
C SER A 160 3.71 6.27 -20.91
N GLY A 161 3.32 6.72 -19.73
CA GLY A 161 3.65 8.06 -19.18
C GLY A 161 5.04 8.12 -18.57
N GLY A 162 5.59 6.99 -18.13
CA GLY A 162 6.92 6.89 -17.53
C GLY A 162 7.43 5.45 -17.53
N VAL A 163 8.69 5.31 -17.15
CA VAL A 163 9.36 4.01 -17.00
C VAL A 163 9.91 3.95 -15.58
N GLU A 164 9.50 2.94 -14.81
CA GLU A 164 9.87 2.80 -13.41
C GLU A 164 9.61 4.08 -12.61
N GLY A 165 10.10 4.18 -11.40
CA GLY A 165 9.93 5.38 -10.61
C GLY A 165 9.91 5.14 -9.11
N SER A 166 9.55 6.17 -8.37
CA SER A 166 9.44 6.12 -6.92
C SER A 166 8.18 6.82 -6.41
N LEU A 167 7.67 6.29 -5.30
CA LEU A 167 6.66 6.90 -4.44
C LEU A 167 7.29 7.17 -3.07
N GLU A 168 7.19 8.39 -2.61
CA GLU A 168 7.63 8.82 -1.29
C GLU A 168 6.41 9.27 -0.48
N GLY A 169 6.38 8.89 0.80
CA GLY A 169 5.37 9.35 1.73
C GLY A 169 5.97 9.58 3.12
N THR A 170 5.64 10.71 3.74
CA THR A 170 5.88 10.95 5.17
C THR A 170 4.53 11.04 5.86
N LEU A 171 4.32 10.23 6.89
CA LEU A 171 3.03 10.12 7.54
C LEU A 171 3.15 9.75 9.02
N ALA A 172 2.05 9.94 9.73
CA ALA A 172 1.80 9.31 11.03
C ALA A 172 0.50 8.48 10.94
N ILE A 173 0.49 7.29 11.50
CA ILE A 173 -0.74 6.52 11.70
C ILE A 173 -1.39 7.04 12.98
N ASN A 174 -2.55 7.66 12.88
CA ASN A 174 -3.21 8.25 14.04
C ASN A 174 -4.12 7.23 14.74
N ARG A 175 -4.74 6.32 13.97
CA ARG A 175 -5.64 5.30 14.46
C ARG A 175 -5.63 4.06 13.57
N VAL A 176 -5.77 2.90 14.18
CA VAL A 176 -6.07 1.64 13.49
C VAL A 176 -7.32 1.01 14.07
N SER A 177 -7.96 0.11 13.33
CA SER A 177 -9.10 -0.64 13.84
C SER A 177 -8.70 -1.50 15.06
N THR A 178 -9.56 -1.53 16.08
CA THR A 178 -9.31 -2.22 17.36
C THR A 178 -10.23 -3.40 17.59
N THR A 179 -11.25 -3.57 16.76
CA THR A 179 -12.28 -4.61 16.87
C THR A 179 -12.39 -5.42 15.58
N GLY A 180 -12.96 -6.60 15.66
CA GLY A 180 -13.21 -7.50 14.53
C GLY A 180 -12.33 -8.75 14.51
N ASP A 181 -12.10 -9.31 13.34
CA ASP A 181 -11.30 -10.53 13.15
C ASP A 181 -9.83 -10.29 13.55
N LYS A 182 -9.32 -11.11 14.48
CA LYS A 182 -7.94 -11.03 14.97
C LYS A 182 -6.88 -11.09 13.89
N LYS A 183 -7.17 -11.72 12.74
CA LYS A 183 -6.26 -11.77 11.57
C LYS A 183 -6.26 -10.49 10.76
N LYS A 184 -7.27 -9.60 10.93
CA LYS A 184 -7.47 -8.38 10.16
C LYS A 184 -7.28 -7.10 10.98
N VAL A 185 -7.59 -7.14 12.27
CA VAL A 185 -7.56 -5.99 13.17
C VAL A 185 -6.19 -5.30 13.16
N GLY A 186 -6.23 -3.97 13.20
CA GLY A 186 -5.04 -3.13 13.28
C GLY A 186 -4.22 -3.01 12.00
N ARG A 187 -4.68 -3.55 10.88
CA ARG A 187 -3.94 -3.66 9.62
C ARG A 187 -4.43 -2.64 8.59
N VAL A 188 -3.50 -1.91 8.00
CA VAL A 188 -3.76 -0.93 6.95
C VAL A 188 -2.65 -0.95 5.90
N VAL A 189 -2.99 -0.84 4.61
CA VAL A 189 -2.03 -0.56 3.53
C VAL A 189 -1.90 0.95 3.38
N ILE A 190 -0.66 1.44 3.29
CA ILE A 190 -0.31 2.87 3.28
C ILE A 190 0.37 3.33 1.99
N GLY A 191 0.83 2.41 1.15
CA GLY A 191 1.45 2.66 -0.15
C GLY A 191 1.44 1.42 -0.99
N GLN A 192 1.29 1.57 -2.32
CA GLN A 192 1.23 0.44 -3.26
C GLN A 192 1.84 0.82 -4.61
N ILE A 193 2.31 -0.21 -5.33
CA ILE A 193 2.30 -0.26 -6.79
C ILE A 193 1.18 -1.22 -7.16
N HIS A 194 0.26 -0.79 -8.00
CA HIS A 194 -0.78 -1.64 -8.56
C HIS A 194 -0.53 -1.81 -10.06
N ALA A 195 -0.64 -3.02 -10.55
CA ALA A 195 -0.53 -3.34 -11.96
C ALA A 195 -1.92 -3.43 -12.63
N THR A 196 -2.03 -4.17 -13.71
CA THR A 196 -3.30 -4.36 -14.43
C THR A 196 -4.35 -4.99 -13.53
N ASP A 197 -4.00 -6.04 -12.81
CA ASP A 197 -4.88 -6.80 -11.91
C ASP A 197 -4.28 -6.99 -10.51
N ASP A 198 -2.97 -7.26 -10.41
CA ASP A 198 -2.26 -7.59 -9.17
C ASP A 198 -1.43 -6.41 -8.64
N GLU A 199 -0.82 -6.58 -7.47
CA GLU A 199 -0.05 -5.54 -6.80
C GLU A 199 1.43 -5.92 -6.65
N PRO A 200 2.35 -5.34 -7.49
CA PRO A 200 3.80 -5.49 -7.30
C PRO A 200 4.26 -5.20 -5.87
N ILE A 201 3.55 -4.35 -5.14
CA ILE A 201 3.75 -4.15 -3.69
C ILE A 201 2.50 -3.61 -3.03
N ARG A 202 2.23 -4.12 -1.82
CA ARG A 202 1.38 -3.52 -0.80
C ARG A 202 2.19 -3.32 0.47
N LEU A 203 2.43 -2.07 0.88
CA LEU A 203 3.14 -1.71 2.11
C LEU A 203 2.14 -1.58 3.26
N TYR A 204 2.33 -2.36 4.31
CA TYR A 204 1.44 -2.45 5.46
C TYR A 204 2.04 -1.83 6.71
N TYR A 205 1.19 -1.15 7.48
CA TYR A 205 1.36 -0.94 8.91
C TYR A 205 0.36 -1.81 9.67
N ARG A 206 0.78 -2.40 10.77
CA ARG A 206 -0.11 -3.16 11.65
C ARG A 206 0.21 -2.94 13.11
N LYS A 207 -0.76 -2.47 13.89
CA LYS A 207 -0.69 -2.40 15.34
C LYS A 207 -1.82 -3.22 15.94
N LEU A 208 -1.48 -4.26 16.71
CA LEU A 208 -2.47 -5.06 17.43
C LEU A 208 -3.08 -4.26 18.58
N PRO A 209 -4.34 -4.54 18.99
CA PRO A 209 -5.00 -3.78 20.06
C PRO A 209 -4.22 -3.76 21.38
N ALA A 210 -3.56 -4.87 21.74
CA ALA A 210 -2.78 -4.99 22.97
C ALA A 210 -1.38 -4.36 22.90
N ASN A 211 -0.89 -4.01 21.69
CA ASN A 211 0.45 -3.48 21.51
C ASN A 211 0.46 -1.95 21.59
N SER A 212 1.58 -1.35 22.04
CA SER A 212 1.80 0.11 22.02
C SER A 212 2.32 0.57 20.67
N LYS A 213 3.03 -0.28 19.93
CA LYS A 213 3.69 0.00 18.66
C LYS A 213 3.20 -0.92 17.55
N GLY A 214 3.37 -0.49 16.31
CA GLY A 214 3.04 -1.24 15.12
C GLY A 214 4.27 -1.79 14.39
N ALA A 215 4.04 -2.85 13.60
CA ALA A 215 4.98 -3.47 12.68
C ALA A 215 4.81 -2.90 11.28
N ILE A 216 5.89 -2.93 10.48
CA ILE A 216 5.90 -2.63 9.04
C ILE A 216 6.34 -3.88 8.28
N TYR A 217 5.61 -4.22 7.24
CA TYR A 217 5.93 -5.31 6.32
C TYR A 217 5.31 -5.03 4.96
N PHE A 218 5.73 -5.73 3.94
CA PHE A 218 5.07 -5.64 2.64
C PHE A 218 4.80 -7.03 2.04
N ALA A 219 3.84 -7.05 1.12
CA ALA A 219 3.61 -8.16 0.22
C ALA A 219 4.04 -7.76 -1.19
N HIS A 220 4.79 -8.63 -1.85
CA HIS A 220 4.95 -8.65 -3.30
C HIS A 220 4.05 -9.76 -3.85
N GLU A 221 3.13 -9.43 -4.72
CA GLU A 221 2.29 -10.41 -5.42
C GLU A 221 2.92 -10.71 -6.78
N ILE A 222 3.16 -11.98 -7.07
CA ILE A 222 3.57 -12.40 -8.42
C ILE A 222 2.35 -12.28 -9.32
N ASN A 223 2.51 -11.74 -10.53
CA ASN A 223 1.39 -11.61 -11.47
C ASN A 223 0.74 -12.97 -11.73
N ASP A 224 -0.55 -13.08 -11.48
CA ASP A 224 -1.33 -14.33 -11.49
C ASP A 224 -0.82 -15.40 -10.49
N GLY A 225 -0.13 -15.00 -9.42
CA GLY A 225 0.50 -15.90 -8.45
C GLY A 225 0.23 -15.53 -7.00
N ASP A 226 1.05 -16.08 -6.11
CA ASP A 226 0.90 -15.92 -4.67
C ASP A 226 1.66 -14.71 -4.09
N ASP A 227 1.25 -14.25 -2.92
CA ASP A 227 1.91 -13.22 -2.13
C ASP A 227 3.23 -13.73 -1.51
N ILE A 228 4.31 -12.99 -1.71
CA ILE A 228 5.58 -13.12 -1.00
C ILE A 228 5.64 -12.05 0.09
N TRP A 229 5.78 -12.47 1.34
CA TRP A 229 5.72 -11.58 2.50
C TRP A 229 7.11 -11.26 3.04
N ILE A 230 7.40 -9.98 3.23
CA ILE A 230 8.70 -9.50 3.69
C ILE A 230 8.49 -8.59 4.91
N ASN A 231 9.04 -9.00 6.05
CA ASN A 231 9.03 -8.20 7.27
C ASN A 231 10.12 -7.11 7.20
N MET A 232 9.80 -5.91 7.66
CA MET A 232 10.75 -4.78 7.76
C MET A 232 11.01 -4.40 9.22
N ILE A 233 9.94 -4.14 9.98
CA ILE A 233 9.98 -3.83 11.41
C ILE A 233 8.98 -4.75 12.09
N GLY A 234 9.43 -5.56 13.03
CA GLY A 234 8.61 -6.58 13.65
C GLY A 234 8.15 -7.65 12.65
N SER A 235 6.92 -8.13 12.76
CA SER A 235 6.35 -9.21 11.95
C SER A 235 4.89 -8.97 11.61
N ARG A 236 4.42 -9.57 10.50
CA ARG A 236 3.00 -9.56 10.11
C ARG A 236 2.09 -10.43 10.99
N SER A 237 2.63 -11.18 11.93
CA SER A 237 1.88 -12.11 12.78
C SER A 237 0.75 -11.39 13.54
N HIS A 238 -0.41 -12.05 13.64
CA HIS A 238 -1.53 -11.57 14.45
C HIS A 238 -1.42 -11.93 15.94
N THR A 239 -0.31 -12.56 16.32
CA THR A 239 0.04 -12.90 17.71
C THR A 239 1.37 -12.25 18.11
N LEU A 240 1.87 -11.30 17.32
CA LEU A 240 3.11 -10.60 17.59
C LEU A 240 3.02 -9.85 18.93
N SER A 241 4.04 -10.03 19.78
CA SER A 241 4.30 -9.13 20.91
C SER A 241 4.57 -7.72 20.44
N ASP A 242 4.57 -6.76 21.35
CA ASP A 242 4.93 -5.37 21.01
C ASP A 242 6.34 -5.33 20.39
N PRO A 243 6.51 -4.89 19.15
CA PRO A 243 7.84 -4.93 18.51
C PRO A 243 8.77 -3.89 19.15
N ASP A 244 9.96 -4.32 19.58
CA ASP A 244 10.93 -3.47 20.28
C ASP A 244 11.23 -2.18 19.51
N ASP A 245 11.44 -2.28 18.20
CA ASP A 245 11.68 -1.14 17.30
C ASP A 245 10.44 -0.77 16.47
N GLY A 246 9.25 -1.06 16.96
CA GLY A 246 7.99 -0.71 16.32
C GLY A 246 7.74 0.80 16.24
N ILE A 247 6.78 1.20 15.43
CA ILE A 247 6.36 2.59 15.22
C ILE A 247 5.06 2.81 16.00
N ALA A 248 5.05 3.80 16.91
CA ALA A 248 3.87 4.14 17.70
C ALA A 248 2.82 4.90 16.85
N LEU A 249 1.56 4.91 17.33
CA LEU A 249 0.57 5.83 16.76
C LEU A 249 1.04 7.28 16.96
N ASN A 250 0.78 8.13 15.97
CA ASN A 250 1.20 9.54 15.89
C ASN A 250 2.73 9.77 15.77
N GLU A 251 3.55 8.73 15.76
CA GLU A 251 4.96 8.83 15.40
C GLU A 251 5.09 9.05 13.89
N LYS A 252 5.79 10.11 13.48
CA LYS A 252 6.05 10.39 12.06
C LYS A 252 7.17 9.48 11.55
N PHE A 253 6.98 8.94 10.36
CA PHE A 253 7.99 8.19 9.62
C PHE A 253 7.79 8.40 8.13
N SER A 254 8.82 8.14 7.36
CA SER A 254 8.73 8.16 5.90
C SER A 254 8.89 6.76 5.33
N TYR A 255 8.29 6.55 4.16
CA TYR A 255 8.62 5.42 3.31
C TYR A 255 9.01 5.89 1.91
N LYS A 256 9.87 5.12 1.28
CA LYS A 256 10.15 5.20 -0.15
C LYS A 256 9.97 3.82 -0.78
N ILE A 257 9.12 3.75 -1.78
CA ILE A 257 8.93 2.59 -2.66
C ILE A 257 9.53 2.99 -4.00
N SER A 258 10.55 2.29 -4.49
CA SER A 258 11.14 2.56 -5.81
C SER A 258 11.37 1.28 -6.59
N VAL A 259 11.35 1.41 -7.91
CA VAL A 259 11.70 0.34 -8.84
C VAL A 259 12.83 0.83 -9.73
N GLU A 260 13.91 0.04 -9.78
CA GLU A 260 15.08 0.29 -10.62
C GLU A 260 15.54 -1.04 -11.24
N ASP A 261 15.54 -1.10 -12.57
CA ASP A 261 15.88 -2.32 -13.34
C ASP A 261 15.09 -3.57 -12.87
N GLU A 262 13.77 -3.36 -12.62
CA GLU A 262 12.82 -4.36 -12.09
C GLU A 262 13.12 -4.84 -10.66
N VAL A 263 14.04 -4.21 -9.96
CA VAL A 263 14.24 -4.46 -8.52
C VAL A 263 13.39 -3.48 -7.73
N LEU A 264 12.52 -4.02 -6.88
CA LEU A 264 11.76 -3.26 -5.90
C LEU A 264 12.64 -2.94 -4.70
N PHE A 265 12.72 -1.68 -4.30
CA PHE A 265 13.31 -1.24 -3.04
C PHE A 265 12.23 -0.61 -2.17
N VAL A 266 12.20 -1.02 -0.91
CA VAL A 266 11.32 -0.43 0.10
C VAL A 266 12.17 0.05 1.26
N THR A 267 12.14 1.34 1.53
CA THR A 267 12.90 1.98 2.62
C THR A 267 11.96 2.60 3.62
N ILE A 268 12.17 2.32 4.90
CA ILE A 268 11.52 3.01 6.03
C ILE A 268 12.55 3.92 6.68
N ILE A 269 12.17 5.18 6.87
CA ILE A 269 13.01 6.26 7.38
C ILE A 269 12.34 6.81 8.64
N ARG A 270 13.09 6.88 9.73
CA ARG A 270 12.67 7.49 11.00
C ARG A 270 13.73 8.45 11.46
N GLU A 271 13.29 9.59 11.96
CA GLU A 271 14.22 10.63 12.41
C GLU A 271 15.20 10.10 13.47
N GLY A 272 16.50 10.35 13.25
CA GLY A 272 17.57 9.93 14.15
C GLY A 272 17.80 8.43 14.28
N LYS A 273 17.20 7.59 13.38
CA LYS A 273 17.40 6.15 13.36
C LYS A 273 18.00 5.69 12.02
N PRO A 274 18.74 4.57 11.99
CA PRO A 274 19.20 3.99 10.72
C PRO A 274 18.02 3.66 9.80
N ASN A 275 18.18 3.93 8.51
CA ASN A 275 17.22 3.56 7.50
C ASN A 275 17.13 2.04 7.35
N ILE A 276 15.91 1.52 7.22
CA ILE A 276 15.64 0.10 7.00
C ILE A 276 15.23 -0.08 5.55
N THR A 277 16.07 -0.72 4.73
CA THR A 277 15.77 -1.02 3.33
C THR A 277 15.72 -2.52 3.11
N LYS A 278 14.64 -2.98 2.46
CA LYS A 278 14.51 -4.31 1.90
C LYS A 278 14.26 -4.21 0.40
N TYR A 279 14.62 -5.22 -0.35
CA TYR A 279 14.44 -5.27 -1.79
C TYR A 279 13.91 -6.64 -2.23
N TYR A 280 13.35 -6.67 -3.46
CA TYR A 280 12.90 -7.88 -4.13
C TYR A 280 13.15 -7.76 -5.63
N ASP A 281 13.80 -8.78 -6.25
CA ASP A 281 13.98 -8.87 -7.70
C ASP A 281 12.69 -9.35 -8.34
N MET A 282 12.03 -8.49 -9.13
CA MET A 282 10.74 -8.75 -9.76
C MET A 282 10.86 -9.24 -11.21
N LYS A 283 12.07 -9.53 -11.73
CA LYS A 283 12.27 -9.92 -13.14
C LYS A 283 11.42 -11.10 -13.58
N ASP A 284 11.21 -12.06 -12.68
CA ASP A 284 10.41 -13.25 -12.94
C ASP A 284 8.96 -13.12 -12.47
N SER A 285 8.54 -11.94 -12.03
CA SER A 285 7.19 -11.70 -11.51
C SER A 285 6.13 -11.38 -12.56
N GLY A 286 6.50 -11.35 -13.85
CA GLY A 286 5.54 -11.22 -14.97
C GLY A 286 5.08 -9.79 -15.28
N TYR A 287 5.55 -8.76 -14.58
CA TYR A 287 5.07 -7.38 -14.75
C TYR A 287 5.66 -6.64 -15.96
N SER A 288 6.66 -7.20 -16.65
CA SER A 288 7.18 -6.68 -17.92
C SER A 288 6.41 -7.19 -19.14
N ALA A 289 5.37 -8.01 -18.96
CA ALA A 289 4.53 -8.52 -20.05
C ALA A 289 3.87 -7.36 -20.83
N SER A 290 3.56 -7.60 -22.10
CA SER A 290 3.16 -6.56 -23.06
C SER A 290 1.82 -5.87 -22.75
N ASN A 291 0.99 -6.45 -21.89
CA ASN A 291 -0.30 -5.92 -21.46
C ASN A 291 -0.23 -5.25 -20.08
N GLN A 292 0.89 -5.34 -19.37
CA GLN A 292 1.03 -4.80 -18.02
C GLN A 292 1.29 -3.29 -18.03
N TYR A 293 0.70 -2.60 -17.07
CA TYR A 293 0.92 -1.20 -16.76
C TYR A 293 0.74 -0.98 -15.28
N MET A 294 1.46 -0.03 -14.70
CA MET A 294 1.50 0.24 -13.27
C MET A 294 1.07 1.66 -12.94
N TYR A 295 0.70 1.87 -11.70
CA TYR A 295 0.46 3.16 -11.06
C TYR A 295 0.69 3.07 -9.55
N PHE A 296 1.11 4.17 -8.95
CA PHE A 296 1.24 4.26 -7.49
C PHE A 296 -0.10 4.53 -6.82
N LYS A 297 -0.16 4.16 -5.53
CA LYS A 297 -1.28 4.49 -4.65
C LYS A 297 -0.75 4.86 -3.27
N ALA A 298 -1.37 5.86 -2.61
CA ALA A 298 -1.03 6.35 -1.28
C ALA A 298 -2.29 6.72 -0.49
N GLY A 299 -2.28 6.56 0.82
CA GLY A 299 -3.43 6.85 1.68
C GLY A 299 -3.70 5.72 2.66
N VAL A 300 -4.97 5.43 2.93
CA VAL A 300 -5.36 4.30 3.79
C VAL A 300 -6.29 3.33 3.05
N TYR A 301 -5.80 2.12 2.84
CA TYR A 301 -6.62 1.00 2.40
C TYR A 301 -6.85 0.09 3.61
N ASN A 302 -8.01 0.23 4.24
CA ASN A 302 -8.34 -0.48 5.47
C ASN A 302 -8.40 -1.98 5.21
N GLN A 303 -7.65 -2.77 5.96
CA GLN A 303 -7.57 -4.22 5.79
C GLN A 303 -8.41 -4.98 6.82
N ASN A 304 -9.38 -4.27 7.43
CA ASN A 304 -10.43 -4.83 8.27
C ASN A 304 -11.80 -4.46 7.68
N ASN A 305 -12.71 -5.39 7.59
CA ASN A 305 -14.05 -5.22 7.03
C ASN A 305 -15.16 -5.67 7.98
N GLY A 306 -14.89 -5.67 9.27
CA GLY A 306 -15.81 -6.04 10.34
C GLY A 306 -15.43 -5.37 11.66
N GLY A 307 -16.09 -5.75 12.74
CA GLY A 307 -15.90 -5.16 14.07
C GLY A 307 -17.04 -4.22 14.45
N ALA A 308 -16.80 -3.40 15.47
CA ALA A 308 -17.78 -2.48 16.00
C ALA A 308 -18.13 -1.38 14.97
N GLU A 309 -19.37 -0.93 15.01
CA GLU A 309 -19.79 0.26 14.24
C GLU A 309 -18.95 1.47 14.64
N GLY A 310 -18.56 2.27 13.67
CA GLY A 310 -17.70 3.45 13.87
C GLY A 310 -16.23 3.17 14.09
N ASP A 311 -15.78 1.91 14.08
CA ASP A 311 -14.34 1.61 14.08
C ASP A 311 -13.71 1.88 12.71
N TYR A 312 -12.48 2.49 12.69
CA TYR A 312 -11.85 2.99 11.48
C TYR A 312 -10.33 3.02 11.59
N VAL A 313 -9.66 3.26 10.47
CA VAL A 313 -8.24 3.60 10.38
C VAL A 313 -8.09 5.05 9.96
N GLN A 314 -7.02 5.72 10.44
CA GLN A 314 -6.66 7.08 10.04
C GLN A 314 -5.15 7.24 9.97
N ALA A 315 -4.69 7.91 8.93
CA ALA A 315 -3.32 8.40 8.80
C ALA A 315 -3.33 9.87 8.37
N THR A 316 -2.33 10.62 8.83
CA THR A 316 -2.05 11.98 8.35
C THR A 316 -0.75 11.96 7.57
N PHE A 317 -0.80 12.35 6.30
CA PHE A 317 0.36 12.48 5.44
C PHE A 317 0.88 13.92 5.47
N TYR A 318 2.19 14.05 5.53
CA TYR A 318 2.92 15.32 5.54
C TYR A 318 3.75 15.51 4.26
N HIS A 319 3.95 14.45 3.50
CA HIS A 319 4.61 14.46 2.21
C HIS A 319 4.06 13.32 1.35
N ILE A 320 3.79 13.59 0.09
CA ILE A 320 3.45 12.60 -0.95
C ILE A 320 4.10 13.08 -2.23
N HIS A 321 4.98 12.28 -2.80
CA HIS A 321 5.68 12.61 -4.05
C HIS A 321 5.88 11.36 -4.90
N ASN A 322 5.60 11.49 -6.20
CA ASN A 322 5.84 10.44 -7.19
C ASN A 322 6.74 10.96 -8.31
N MET A 323 7.58 10.08 -8.85
CA MET A 323 8.53 10.43 -9.91
C MET A 323 8.76 9.24 -10.85
N HIS A 324 8.89 9.50 -12.16
CA HIS A 324 9.19 8.50 -13.17
C HIS A 324 10.22 8.99 -14.18
N LYS A 325 11.05 8.07 -14.70
CA LYS A 325 11.92 8.35 -15.86
C LYS A 325 11.06 8.65 -17.09
N GLY A 326 11.37 9.75 -17.78
CA GLY A 326 10.67 10.17 -19.00
C GLY A 326 9.34 10.88 -18.77
N TYR A 327 8.87 11.00 -17.52
CA TYR A 327 7.71 11.81 -17.18
C TYR A 327 8.11 13.29 -17.13
N LYS A 328 7.38 14.12 -17.89
CA LYS A 328 7.56 15.58 -17.91
C LYS A 328 6.20 16.22 -17.64
N PHE A 329 6.18 17.13 -16.70
CA PHE A 329 5.01 17.95 -16.35
C PHE A 329 4.65 18.92 -17.48
#